data_dc7fa722d0fafa0f0f82fe47022ad251
#
_entry.id   dc7fa722d0fafa0f0f82fe47022ad251
#
_cell.length_a   1.000
_cell.length_b   1.000
_cell.length_c   1.000
_cell.angle_alpha   90.00
_cell.angle_beta   90.00
_cell.angle_gamma   90.00
#
_symmetry.space_group_name_H-M   'P 1'
#
loop_
_entity.id
_entity.type
_entity.pdbx_description
1 polymer ?
#
loop_
_entity_poly.entity_id
_entity_poly.type
_entity_poly.pdbx_seq_one_letter_code
_entity_poly.pdbx_strand_id
1 'polypeptide(L)'
;MKTYYKKAIVSGHVIEIYQYEKPVYSDYELNKIRQHEGRRQEASEDNKQKNREKCSNRAARTVRRLVNSNIAINSKFLTLTFADHVTDLKKANYEFKKFKQRFEYYLGVRIKYLCVPEFTKKGRIHYHVVLFNLPFVKNKTLQSIWSNGFIKINKIDNCDNVGAYVSKYMTKDNEQMIEEKSY
;
A
#
# COMPACT_ATOMS: atom_id res chain seq x y z
N MET A 1 -6.79 -26.66 -22.88
CA MET A 1 -6.20 -25.52 -22.13
C MET A 1 -7.15 -24.33 -22.18
N LYS A 2 -7.50 -23.75 -21.02
CA LYS A 2 -8.37 -22.55 -21.00
C LYS A 2 -7.51 -21.31 -21.17
N THR A 3 -7.77 -20.56 -22.24
CA THR A 3 -7.10 -19.29 -22.56
C THR A 3 -8.11 -18.17 -22.66
N TYR A 4 -7.65 -16.93 -22.51
CA TYR A 4 -8.49 -15.75 -22.66
C TYR A 4 -7.71 -14.59 -23.30
N TYR A 5 -8.40 -13.73 -24.02
CA TYR A 5 -7.87 -12.51 -24.63
C TYR A 5 -8.29 -11.24 -23.88
N LYS A 6 -9.32 -11.36 -23.05
CA LYS A 6 -9.83 -10.22 -22.26
C LYS A 6 -9.97 -10.63 -20.80
N LYS A 7 -9.60 -9.73 -19.90
CA LYS A 7 -9.77 -9.88 -18.45
C LYS A 7 -10.35 -8.60 -17.89
N ALA A 8 -11.42 -8.71 -17.13
CA ALA A 8 -11.96 -7.61 -16.34
C ALA A 8 -11.69 -7.86 -14.86
N ILE A 9 -11.32 -6.81 -14.14
CA ILE A 9 -11.12 -6.83 -12.69
C ILE A 9 -11.95 -5.70 -12.10
N VAL A 10 -12.89 -6.05 -11.23
CA VAL A 10 -13.77 -5.12 -10.53
C VAL A 10 -13.20 -4.87 -9.14
N SER A 11 -13.06 -3.60 -8.76
CA SER A 11 -12.55 -3.16 -7.46
C SER A 11 -13.39 -2.00 -6.97
N GLY A 12 -14.44 -2.28 -6.20
CA GLY A 12 -15.47 -1.30 -5.86
C GLY A 12 -16.15 -0.75 -7.11
N HIS A 13 -16.10 0.55 -7.34
CA HIS A 13 -16.67 1.22 -8.51
C HIS A 13 -15.69 1.30 -9.71
N VAL A 14 -14.45 0.82 -9.54
CA VAL A 14 -13.45 0.82 -10.63
C VAL A 14 -13.42 -0.51 -11.34
N ILE A 15 -13.53 -0.48 -12.67
CA ILE A 15 -13.41 -1.65 -13.55
C ILE A 15 -12.16 -1.48 -14.40
N GLU A 16 -11.22 -2.41 -14.26
CA GLU A 16 -10.01 -2.47 -15.09
C GLU A 16 -10.21 -3.52 -16.17
N ILE A 17 -10.12 -3.13 -17.45
CA ILE A 17 -10.25 -4.03 -18.59
C ILE A 17 -8.88 -4.20 -19.24
N TYR A 18 -8.43 -5.44 -19.34
CA TYR A 18 -7.20 -5.82 -20.03
C TYR A 18 -7.55 -6.55 -21.33
N GLN A 19 -6.97 -6.10 -22.43
CA GLN A 19 -7.04 -6.77 -23.72
C GLN A 19 -5.63 -7.20 -24.13
N TYR A 20 -5.49 -8.46 -24.52
CA TYR A 20 -4.23 -9.07 -24.87
C TYR A 20 -4.21 -9.39 -26.36
N GLU A 21 -3.09 -9.09 -27.02
CA GLU A 21 -2.84 -9.45 -28.43
C GLU A 21 -2.69 -10.96 -28.60
N LYS A 22 -2.07 -11.61 -27.59
CA LYS A 22 -1.89 -13.07 -27.57
C LYS A 22 -2.74 -13.68 -26.45
N PRO A 23 -3.21 -14.93 -26.65
CA PRO A 23 -3.99 -15.60 -25.61
C PRO A 23 -3.18 -15.80 -24.34
N VAL A 24 -3.80 -15.51 -23.19
CA VAL A 24 -3.21 -15.72 -21.87
C VAL A 24 -3.78 -17.01 -21.27
N TYR A 25 -2.93 -17.86 -20.75
CA TYR A 25 -3.35 -19.07 -20.04
C TYR A 25 -3.98 -18.70 -18.69
N SER A 26 -4.98 -19.49 -18.27
CA SER A 26 -5.53 -19.33 -16.92
C SER A 26 -4.48 -19.59 -15.85
N ASP A 27 -4.62 -18.95 -14.67
CA ASP A 27 -3.66 -19.11 -13.56
C ASP A 27 -3.49 -20.59 -13.13
N TYR A 28 -4.53 -21.39 -13.27
CA TYR A 28 -4.48 -22.82 -13.00
C TYR A 28 -3.52 -23.56 -13.97
N GLU A 29 -3.57 -23.25 -15.26
CA GLU A 29 -2.70 -23.87 -16.27
C GLU A 29 -1.24 -23.40 -16.11
N LEU A 30 -1.04 -22.11 -15.79
CA LEU A 30 0.30 -21.57 -15.51
C LEU A 30 0.95 -22.23 -14.30
N ASN A 31 0.19 -22.55 -13.26
CA ASN A 31 0.73 -23.23 -12.07
C ASN A 31 1.15 -24.65 -12.37
N LYS A 32 0.42 -25.37 -13.25
CA LYS A 32 0.85 -26.70 -13.72
C LYS A 32 2.18 -26.65 -14.47
N ILE A 33 2.36 -25.69 -15.36
CA ILE A 33 3.60 -25.53 -16.13
C ILE A 33 4.78 -25.21 -15.20
N ARG A 34 4.59 -24.30 -14.23
CA ARG A 34 5.64 -23.88 -13.27
C ARG A 34 6.11 -24.96 -12.32
N GLN A 35 5.31 -25.97 -12.03
CA GLN A 35 5.71 -27.10 -11.16
C GLN A 35 6.77 -27.98 -11.82
N HIS A 36 6.98 -27.89 -13.14
CA HIS A 36 7.96 -28.65 -13.89
C HIS A 36 9.26 -27.86 -14.21
N GLU A 37 9.33 -26.58 -13.86
CA GLU A 37 10.56 -25.79 -14.03
C GLU A 37 11.52 -26.03 -12.85
N GLY A 38 12.69 -26.58 -13.15
CA GLY A 38 13.75 -26.96 -12.20
C GLY A 38 14.31 -25.77 -11.39
N ARG A 39 15.35 -26.06 -10.57
CA ARG A 39 16.03 -25.11 -9.68
C ARG A 39 16.35 -23.78 -10.36
N ARG A 40 15.93 -22.67 -9.75
CA ARG A 40 16.27 -21.32 -10.19
C ARG A 40 17.80 -21.14 -10.15
N GLN A 41 18.40 -20.81 -11.29
CA GLN A 41 19.76 -20.28 -11.35
C GLN A 41 19.79 -18.89 -10.68
N GLU A 42 20.94 -18.51 -10.10
CA GLU A 42 21.12 -17.18 -9.57
C GLU A 42 20.89 -16.13 -10.66
N ALA A 43 19.99 -15.19 -10.41
CA ALA A 43 19.66 -14.15 -11.36
C ALA A 43 20.77 -13.09 -11.38
N SER A 44 21.13 -12.59 -12.57
CA SER A 44 22.01 -11.42 -12.71
C SER A 44 21.44 -10.20 -11.99
N GLU A 45 22.26 -9.23 -11.62
CA GLU A 45 21.79 -8.01 -10.91
C GLU A 45 20.72 -7.26 -11.73
N ASP A 46 20.86 -7.18 -13.06
CA ASP A 46 19.85 -6.62 -13.97
C ASP A 46 18.50 -7.35 -13.84
N ASN A 47 18.52 -8.66 -13.75
CA ASN A 47 17.30 -9.45 -13.57
C ASN A 47 16.72 -9.29 -12.17
N LYS A 48 17.56 -9.13 -11.16
CA LYS A 48 17.12 -8.82 -9.80
C LYS A 48 16.42 -7.45 -9.77
N GLN A 49 16.99 -6.41 -10.39
CA GLN A 49 16.38 -5.08 -10.47
C GLN A 49 15.03 -5.12 -11.20
N LYS A 50 14.95 -5.72 -12.38
CA LYS A 50 13.69 -5.89 -13.14
C LYS A 50 12.63 -6.66 -12.35
N ASN A 51 13.04 -7.66 -11.57
CA ASN A 51 12.13 -8.41 -10.71
C ASN A 51 11.63 -7.58 -9.53
N ARG A 52 12.48 -6.73 -8.92
CA ARG A 52 12.08 -5.77 -7.87
C ARG A 52 11.02 -4.80 -8.40
N GLU A 53 11.23 -4.20 -9.58
CA GLU A 53 10.25 -3.29 -10.20
C GLU A 53 8.93 -4.01 -10.49
N LYS A 54 8.96 -5.23 -11.04
CA LYS A 54 7.76 -6.04 -11.27
C LYS A 54 7.01 -6.33 -9.96
N CYS A 55 7.74 -6.68 -8.89
CA CYS A 55 7.14 -6.93 -7.57
C CYS A 55 6.52 -5.64 -6.99
N SER A 56 7.21 -4.51 -7.07
CA SER A 56 6.71 -3.20 -6.63
C SER A 56 5.42 -2.82 -7.38
N ASN A 57 5.43 -2.91 -8.70
CA ASN A 57 4.28 -2.63 -9.54
C ASN A 57 3.09 -3.58 -9.27
N ARG A 58 3.37 -4.85 -8.97
CA ARG A 58 2.34 -5.81 -8.57
C ARG A 58 1.75 -5.45 -7.21
N ALA A 59 2.58 -5.10 -6.23
CA ALA A 59 2.14 -4.67 -4.91
C ALA A 59 1.28 -3.41 -4.99
N ALA A 60 1.72 -2.40 -5.75
CA ALA A 60 0.97 -1.16 -5.97
C ALA A 60 -0.41 -1.41 -6.58
N ARG A 61 -0.51 -2.31 -7.59
CA ARG A 61 -1.80 -2.71 -8.18
C ARG A 61 -2.70 -3.43 -7.17
N THR A 62 -2.14 -4.31 -6.35
CA THR A 62 -2.90 -5.02 -5.29
C THR A 62 -3.44 -4.04 -4.27
N VAL A 63 -2.63 -3.11 -3.80
CA VAL A 63 -3.05 -2.05 -2.86
C VAL A 63 -4.13 -1.17 -3.47
N ARG A 64 -3.98 -0.74 -4.73
CA ARG A 64 -4.99 0.05 -5.43
C ARG A 64 -6.35 -0.63 -5.43
N ARG A 65 -6.40 -1.91 -5.80
CA ARG A 65 -7.64 -2.69 -5.84
C ARG A 65 -8.24 -2.89 -4.45
N LEU A 66 -7.38 -3.21 -3.46
CA LEU A 66 -7.82 -3.39 -2.08
C LEU A 66 -8.41 -2.10 -1.51
N VAL A 67 -7.80 -0.96 -1.74
CA VAL A 67 -8.33 0.34 -1.33
C VAL A 67 -9.67 0.61 -2.00
N ASN A 68 -9.75 0.51 -3.33
CA ASN A 68 -11.00 0.77 -4.08
C ASN A 68 -12.15 -0.15 -3.65
N SER A 69 -11.85 -1.42 -3.32
CA SER A 69 -12.86 -2.38 -2.87
C SER A 69 -13.37 -2.14 -1.44
N ASN A 70 -12.66 -1.37 -0.63
CA ASN A 70 -12.97 -1.16 0.79
C ASN A 70 -13.34 0.29 1.13
N ILE A 71 -13.26 1.22 0.18
CA ILE A 71 -13.64 2.62 0.39
C ILE A 71 -15.12 2.70 0.74
N ALA A 72 -15.43 3.48 1.77
CA ALA A 72 -16.77 3.79 2.24
C ALA A 72 -16.89 5.31 2.50
N ILE A 73 -18.12 5.80 2.67
CA ILE A 73 -18.45 7.23 2.87
C ILE A 73 -17.62 7.86 4.01
N ASN A 74 -17.34 7.10 5.07
CA ASN A 74 -16.59 7.58 6.24
C ASN A 74 -15.09 7.31 6.16
N SER A 75 -14.58 6.88 5.01
CA SER A 75 -13.14 6.69 4.84
C SER A 75 -12.38 8.00 4.89
N LYS A 76 -11.20 7.99 5.49
CA LYS A 76 -10.32 9.15 5.65
C LYS A 76 -8.92 8.81 5.18
N PHE A 77 -8.26 9.82 4.63
CA PHE A 77 -6.83 9.77 4.33
C PHE A 77 -6.08 10.56 5.39
N LEU A 78 -5.20 9.88 6.10
CA LEU A 78 -4.40 10.44 7.19
C LEU A 78 -2.93 10.42 6.80
N THR A 79 -2.25 11.55 6.95
CA THR A 79 -0.79 11.64 6.88
C THR A 79 -0.26 11.91 8.28
N LEU A 80 0.67 11.06 8.72
CA LEU A 80 1.39 11.21 9.97
C LEU A 80 2.83 11.63 9.68
N THR A 81 3.25 12.74 10.28
CA THR A 81 4.60 13.31 10.12
C THR A 81 5.25 13.37 11.48
N PHE A 82 6.50 12.93 11.58
CA PHE A 82 7.29 13.10 12.79
C PHE A 82 7.78 14.55 12.90
N ALA A 83 7.78 15.12 14.10
CA ALA A 83 8.43 16.41 14.38
C ALA A 83 9.93 16.29 14.21
N ASP A 84 10.50 15.22 14.76
CA ASP A 84 11.91 14.88 14.64
C ASP A 84 12.27 14.31 13.27
N HIS A 85 13.55 14.32 12.92
CA HIS A 85 14.06 13.72 11.70
C HIS A 85 14.25 12.20 11.88
N VAL A 86 13.14 11.46 11.84
CA VAL A 86 13.13 9.99 11.98
C VAL A 86 13.38 9.36 10.60
N THR A 87 14.46 8.58 10.51
CA THR A 87 14.89 7.84 9.31
C THR A 87 14.85 6.32 9.54
N ASP A 88 14.94 5.88 10.79
CA ASP A 88 14.87 4.46 11.17
C ASP A 88 13.43 3.94 11.06
N LEU A 89 13.23 3.02 10.12
CA LEU A 89 11.91 2.41 9.85
C LEU A 89 11.42 1.55 11.04
N LYS A 90 12.32 0.91 11.79
CA LYS A 90 11.92 0.10 12.95
C LYS A 90 11.36 0.99 14.06
N LYS A 91 12.04 2.10 14.36
CA LYS A 91 11.58 3.13 15.30
C LYS A 91 10.25 3.72 14.84
N ALA A 92 10.14 4.12 13.57
CA ALA A 92 8.92 4.68 13.02
C ALA A 92 7.73 3.70 13.12
N ASN A 93 7.94 2.43 12.76
CA ASN A 93 6.91 1.38 12.85
C ASN A 93 6.48 1.11 14.30
N TYR A 94 7.40 1.20 15.25
CA TYR A 94 7.07 1.07 16.68
C TYR A 94 6.13 2.21 17.12
N GLU A 95 6.45 3.46 16.74
CA GLU A 95 5.61 4.62 17.09
C GLU A 95 4.24 4.57 16.40
N PHE A 96 4.18 4.12 15.15
CA PHE A 96 2.92 3.89 14.46
C PHE A 96 2.07 2.81 15.17
N LYS A 97 2.70 1.71 15.61
CA LYS A 97 2.02 0.67 16.40
C LYS A 97 1.44 1.23 17.70
N LYS A 98 2.20 2.08 18.42
CA LYS A 98 1.72 2.75 19.64
C LYS A 98 0.56 3.70 19.36
N PHE A 99 0.67 4.50 18.30
CA PHE A 99 -0.43 5.34 17.84
C PHE A 99 -1.69 4.52 17.59
N LYS A 100 -1.58 3.44 16.82
CA LYS A 100 -2.70 2.55 16.51
C LYS A 100 -3.36 2.01 17.79
N GLN A 101 -2.58 1.52 18.75
CA GLN A 101 -3.08 1.00 20.01
C GLN A 101 -3.85 2.05 20.82
N ARG A 102 -3.28 3.26 20.97
CA ARG A 102 -3.94 4.38 21.66
C ARG A 102 -5.22 4.81 20.95
N PHE A 103 -5.20 4.81 19.62
CA PHE A 103 -6.33 5.23 18.81
C PHE A 103 -7.49 4.21 18.89
N GLU A 104 -7.19 2.91 18.81
CA GLU A 104 -8.18 1.85 18.99
C GLU A 104 -8.77 1.86 20.41
N TYR A 105 -7.95 2.12 21.42
CA TYR A 105 -8.42 2.28 22.81
C TYR A 105 -9.38 3.48 22.94
N TYR A 106 -9.03 4.63 22.35
CA TYR A 106 -9.91 5.80 22.34
C TYR A 106 -11.25 5.54 21.64
N LEU A 107 -11.24 4.82 20.54
CA LEU A 107 -12.43 4.50 19.76
C LEU A 107 -13.28 3.38 20.37
N GLY A 108 -12.74 2.55 21.24
CA GLY A 108 -13.38 1.33 21.74
C GLY A 108 -13.55 0.23 20.69
N VAL A 109 -12.98 0.39 19.48
CA VAL A 109 -13.08 -0.56 18.37
C VAL A 109 -11.77 -0.66 17.61
N ARG A 110 -11.55 -1.79 16.95
CA ARG A 110 -10.40 -1.96 16.05
C ARG A 110 -10.61 -1.19 14.76
N ILE A 111 -9.57 -0.48 14.32
CA ILE A 111 -9.59 0.24 13.04
C ILE A 111 -9.24 -0.70 11.88
N LYS A 112 -9.95 -0.50 10.76
CA LYS A 112 -9.57 -1.09 9.46
C LYS A 112 -8.75 -0.05 8.71
N TYR A 113 -7.54 -0.39 8.35
CA TYR A 113 -6.63 0.56 7.74
C TYR A 113 -5.67 -0.09 6.74
N LEU A 114 -5.15 0.74 5.86
CA LEU A 114 -3.98 0.46 5.03
C LEU A 114 -2.97 1.56 5.28
N CYS A 115 -1.73 1.20 5.57
CA CYS A 115 -0.65 2.13 5.88
C CYS A 115 0.52 1.92 4.93
N VAL A 116 1.02 3.01 4.36
CA VAL A 116 2.18 3.02 3.47
C VAL A 116 3.19 4.02 4.03
N PRO A 117 4.42 3.61 4.37
CA PRO A 117 5.49 4.54 4.66
C PRO A 117 6.00 5.19 3.37
N GLU A 118 6.33 6.47 3.44
CA GLU A 118 6.99 7.22 2.39
C GLU A 118 8.28 7.83 2.95
N PHE A 119 9.37 7.70 2.20
CA PHE A 119 10.63 8.37 2.50
C PHE A 119 10.71 9.68 1.71
N THR A 120 10.98 10.78 2.37
CA THR A 120 11.26 12.04 1.70
C THR A 120 12.66 12.01 1.10
N LYS A 121 12.99 12.93 0.19
CA LYS A 121 14.34 13.07 -0.38
C LYS A 121 15.47 13.22 0.66
N LYS A 122 15.12 13.61 1.90
CA LYS A 122 16.04 13.71 3.03
C LYS A 122 15.99 12.47 3.95
N GLY A 123 15.36 11.38 3.52
CA GLY A 123 15.23 10.14 4.28
C GLY A 123 14.19 10.17 5.42
N ARG A 124 13.51 11.31 5.67
CA ARG A 124 12.48 11.39 6.73
C ARG A 124 11.28 10.51 6.37
N ILE A 125 10.78 9.77 7.34
CA ILE A 125 9.64 8.90 7.18
C ILE A 125 8.33 9.63 7.46
N HIS A 126 7.35 9.45 6.56
CA HIS A 126 5.95 9.80 6.72
C HIS A 126 5.09 8.55 6.59
N TYR A 127 3.94 8.53 7.24
CA TYR A 127 2.95 7.48 7.00
C TYR A 127 1.74 8.04 6.30
N HIS A 128 1.35 7.38 5.21
CA HIS A 128 0.09 7.60 4.52
C HIS A 128 -0.86 6.47 4.88
N VAL A 129 -1.96 6.82 5.55
CA VAL A 129 -2.89 5.84 6.11
C VAL A 129 -4.27 6.08 5.53
N VAL A 130 -4.84 5.06 4.91
CA VAL A 130 -6.27 5.02 4.61
C VAL A 130 -6.96 4.38 5.80
N LEU A 131 -7.88 5.10 6.41
CA LEU A 131 -8.74 4.61 7.48
C LEU A 131 -10.11 4.33 6.87
N PHE A 132 -10.51 3.07 6.86
CA PHE A 132 -11.80 2.64 6.34
C PHE A 132 -12.88 2.76 7.42
N ASN A 133 -14.01 3.39 7.07
CA ASN A 133 -15.18 3.48 7.97
C ASN A 133 -14.86 4.07 9.35
N LEU A 134 -14.16 5.21 9.39
CA LEU A 134 -13.79 5.89 10.61
C LEU A 134 -14.96 6.77 11.11
N PRO A 135 -15.40 6.64 12.40
CA PRO A 135 -16.30 7.61 13.00
C PRO A 135 -15.65 9.01 13.08
N PHE A 136 -16.47 10.03 13.29
CA PHE A 136 -15.93 11.38 13.43
C PHE A 136 -15.02 11.49 14.65
N VAL A 137 -13.81 11.99 14.43
CA VAL A 137 -12.82 12.29 15.48
C VAL A 137 -12.31 13.71 15.27
N LYS A 138 -12.27 14.50 16.33
CA LYS A 138 -11.71 15.86 16.28
C LYS A 138 -10.21 15.80 15.94
N ASN A 139 -9.76 16.70 15.06
CA ASN A 139 -8.34 16.75 14.65
C ASN A 139 -7.39 16.91 15.84
N LYS A 140 -7.71 17.81 16.80
CA LYS A 140 -6.90 18.00 18.01
C LYS A 140 -6.75 16.71 18.82
N THR A 141 -7.81 15.93 18.96
CA THR A 141 -7.77 14.63 19.66
C THR A 141 -6.87 13.63 18.92
N LEU A 142 -7.04 13.54 17.61
CA LEU A 142 -6.21 12.62 16.81
C LEU A 142 -4.72 13.02 16.86
N GLN A 143 -4.44 14.32 16.84
CA GLN A 143 -3.08 14.83 16.96
C GLN A 143 -2.47 14.54 18.34
N SER A 144 -3.24 14.68 19.43
CA SER A 144 -2.76 14.31 20.77
C SER A 144 -2.50 12.82 20.92
N ILE A 145 -3.29 11.97 20.26
CA ILE A 145 -3.08 10.52 20.21
C ILE A 145 -1.81 10.17 19.41
N TRP A 146 -1.53 10.88 18.30
CA TRP A 146 -0.29 10.71 17.54
C TRP A 146 0.93 11.10 18.36
N SER A 147 0.92 12.27 18.96
CA SER A 147 1.92 12.82 19.89
C SER A 147 3.37 12.95 19.36
N ASN A 148 3.70 12.41 18.20
CA ASN A 148 5.05 12.40 17.63
C ASN A 148 5.28 13.51 16.58
N GLY A 149 4.30 14.39 16.36
CA GLY A 149 4.41 15.49 15.40
C GLY A 149 3.07 15.89 14.78
N PHE A 150 3.07 16.13 13.48
CA PHE A 150 1.92 16.70 12.80
C PHE A 150 1.06 15.63 12.14
N ILE A 151 -0.24 15.92 12.04
CA ILE A 151 -1.17 15.12 11.28
C ILE A 151 -1.88 15.98 10.23
N LYS A 152 -2.23 15.36 9.11
CA LYS A 152 -3.17 15.91 8.14
C LYS A 152 -4.21 14.84 7.84
N ILE A 153 -5.48 15.15 8.09
CA ILE A 153 -6.59 14.25 7.82
C ILE A 153 -7.53 14.89 6.80
N ASN A 154 -7.83 14.15 5.74
CA ASN A 154 -8.74 14.56 4.69
C ASN A 154 -9.87 13.54 4.57
N LYS A 155 -11.07 14.02 4.29
CA LYS A 155 -12.17 13.17 3.86
C LYS A 155 -11.87 12.63 2.47
N ILE A 156 -12.22 11.38 2.23
CA ILE A 156 -12.14 10.76 0.91
C ILE A 156 -13.52 10.92 0.28
N ASP A 157 -13.71 12.04 -0.40
CA ASP A 157 -14.88 12.34 -1.20
C ASP A 157 -14.40 12.83 -2.58
N ASN A 158 -15.22 12.65 -3.59
CA ASN A 158 -14.99 13.12 -4.97
C ASN A 158 -13.67 12.61 -5.62
N CYS A 159 -13.14 11.48 -5.17
CA CYS A 159 -11.98 10.86 -5.81
C CYS A 159 -12.40 9.56 -6.49
N ASP A 160 -12.42 9.56 -7.82
CA ASP A 160 -12.85 8.40 -8.62
C ASP A 160 -11.93 7.18 -8.45
N ASN A 161 -10.68 7.39 -8.05
CA ASN A 161 -9.72 6.30 -7.87
C ASN A 161 -8.74 6.57 -6.71
N VAL A 162 -9.25 6.46 -5.49
CA VAL A 162 -8.45 6.63 -4.26
C VAL A 162 -7.29 5.67 -4.20
N GLY A 163 -7.50 4.44 -4.67
CA GLY A 163 -6.45 3.44 -4.70
C GLY A 163 -5.28 3.83 -5.60
N ALA A 164 -5.53 4.50 -6.72
CA ALA A 164 -4.47 5.03 -7.57
C ALA A 164 -3.68 6.14 -6.88
N TYR A 165 -4.36 7.02 -6.12
CA TYR A 165 -3.70 8.05 -5.33
C TYR A 165 -2.78 7.46 -4.26
N VAL A 166 -3.26 6.49 -3.49
CA VAL A 166 -2.49 5.83 -2.42
C VAL A 166 -1.31 5.05 -2.98
N SER A 167 -1.50 4.34 -4.10
CA SER A 167 -0.46 3.50 -4.69
C SER A 167 0.75 4.31 -5.20
N LYS A 168 0.60 5.61 -5.46
CA LYS A 168 1.73 6.49 -5.82
C LYS A 168 2.81 6.54 -4.74
N TYR A 169 2.42 6.44 -3.47
CA TYR A 169 3.37 6.43 -2.34
C TYR A 169 4.14 5.11 -2.22
N MET A 170 3.70 4.06 -2.91
CA MET A 170 4.40 2.78 -2.92
C MET A 170 5.47 2.68 -4.00
N THR A 171 5.34 3.48 -5.06
CA THR A 171 6.28 3.48 -6.20
C THR A 171 7.29 4.61 -6.15
N LYS A 172 7.05 5.61 -5.29
CA LYS A 172 8.02 6.65 -5.01
C LYS A 172 9.10 6.11 -4.08
N ASP A 173 10.33 6.12 -4.55
CA ASP A 173 11.57 5.92 -3.80
C ASP A 173 11.64 4.63 -2.93
N ASN A 174 11.18 3.50 -3.47
CA ASN A 174 11.36 2.19 -2.82
C ASN A 174 12.83 1.73 -2.77
N GLU A 175 13.77 2.44 -3.36
CA GLU A 175 15.20 2.09 -3.34
C GLU A 175 15.74 2.02 -1.90
N GLN A 176 15.40 2.98 -1.06
CA GLN A 176 15.83 3.01 0.36
C GLN A 176 15.22 1.89 1.21
N MET A 177 13.97 1.46 0.91
CA MET A 177 13.34 0.31 1.60
C MET A 177 13.99 -1.03 1.27
N ILE A 178 14.67 -1.11 0.14
CA ILE A 178 15.25 -2.34 -0.39
C ILE A 178 16.61 -2.61 0.26
N GLU A 179 17.39 -1.57 0.51
CA GLU A 179 18.69 -1.68 1.18
C GLU A 179 18.57 -2.13 2.63
N GLU A 180 17.57 -1.65 3.39
CA GLU A 180 17.35 -2.07 4.80
C GLU A 180 16.85 -3.51 4.98
N LYS A 181 16.34 -4.17 3.92
CA LYS A 181 15.90 -5.58 3.97
C LYS A 181 16.96 -6.58 3.54
N SER A 182 18.15 -6.13 3.20
CA SER A 182 19.25 -7.00 2.74
C SER A 182 20.18 -7.47 3.86
N TYR A 183 19.80 -7.32 5.13
CA TYR A 183 20.53 -7.82 6.30
C TYR A 183 19.67 -8.71 7.19
#